data_eeac8e04192791d3386c4efd5e1aeb87
#
_entry.id   eeac8e04192791d3386c4efd5e1aeb87
#
_cell.length_a   1.000
_cell.length_b   1.000
_cell.length_c   1.000
_cell.angle_alpha   90.00
_cell.angle_beta   90.00
_cell.angle_gamma   90.00
#
_symmetry.space_group_name_H-M   'P 1'
#
loop_
_entity.id
_entity.type
_entity.pdbx_description
1 polymer ?
#
loop_
_entity_poly.entity_id
_entity_poly.type
_entity_poly.pdbx_seq_one_letter_code
_entity_poly.pdbx_strand_id
1 'polypeptide(L)'
;MESTYELFRRGSALLESGDHHAAIVSLQRARELDPEPTSIREALGRALFHARRYEQARAEFEAVVERAPTNDYALFCLGRSLQQLGRHAEARRPLALAACLRPERGDYRLYRDRARAFAA
;
A
#
# COMPACT_ATOMS: atom_id res chain seq x y z
N MET A 1 14.76 -18.34 -16.82
CA MET A 1 13.50 -17.62 -16.56
C MET A 1 13.34 -17.39 -15.06
N GLU A 2 13.03 -16.19 -14.65
CA GLU A 2 12.92 -15.88 -13.24
C GLU A 2 11.59 -16.36 -12.65
N SER A 3 11.65 -16.97 -11.45
CA SER A 3 10.47 -17.39 -10.73
C SER A 3 9.80 -16.18 -10.05
N THR A 4 8.54 -16.37 -9.65
CA THR A 4 7.83 -15.37 -8.84
C THR A 4 8.62 -15.00 -7.59
N TYR A 5 9.19 -16.00 -6.91
CA TYR A 5 9.97 -15.79 -5.69
C TYR A 5 11.22 -14.95 -5.95
N GLU A 6 11.96 -15.25 -7.01
CA GLU A 6 13.16 -14.47 -7.37
C GLU A 6 12.82 -13.02 -7.71
N LEU A 7 11.74 -12.81 -8.46
CA LEU A 7 11.26 -11.47 -8.80
C LEU A 7 10.81 -10.70 -7.55
N PHE A 8 10.11 -11.37 -6.64
CA PHE A 8 9.67 -10.76 -5.39
C PHE A 8 10.88 -10.37 -4.53
N ARG A 9 11.85 -11.25 -4.39
CA ARG A 9 13.08 -10.96 -3.64
C ARG A 9 13.84 -9.77 -4.24
N ARG A 10 14.00 -9.76 -5.56
CA ARG A 10 14.67 -8.65 -6.24
C ARG A 10 13.92 -7.35 -6.04
N GLY A 11 12.61 -7.37 -6.22
CA GLY A 11 11.77 -6.19 -6.05
C GLY A 11 11.83 -5.65 -4.62
N SER A 12 11.78 -6.53 -3.63
CA SER A 12 11.86 -6.15 -2.22
C SER A 12 13.21 -5.51 -1.89
N ALA A 13 14.29 -6.09 -2.40
CA ALA A 13 15.64 -5.53 -2.20
C ALA A 13 15.79 -4.15 -2.85
N LEU A 14 15.25 -3.99 -4.04
CA LEU A 14 15.26 -2.70 -4.74
C LEU A 14 14.43 -1.65 -4.00
N LEU A 15 13.30 -2.07 -3.45
CA LEU A 15 12.45 -1.19 -2.65
C LEU A 15 13.21 -0.69 -1.41
N GLU A 16 13.88 -1.58 -0.69
CA GLU A 16 14.67 -1.21 0.48
C GLU A 16 15.85 -0.31 0.15
N SER A 17 16.46 -0.51 -1.02
CA SER A 17 17.59 0.33 -1.46
C SER A 17 17.14 1.70 -1.99
N GLY A 18 15.84 1.92 -2.12
CA GLY A 18 15.28 3.18 -2.60
C GLY A 18 15.13 3.27 -4.12
N ASP A 19 15.42 2.20 -4.85
CA ASP A 19 15.21 2.17 -6.30
C ASP A 19 13.78 1.74 -6.60
N HIS A 20 12.86 2.67 -6.41
CA HIS A 20 11.42 2.40 -6.50
C HIS A 20 10.98 2.02 -7.91
N HIS A 21 11.55 2.65 -8.91
CA HIS A 21 11.18 2.37 -10.31
C HIS A 21 11.58 0.97 -10.74
N ALA A 22 12.79 0.54 -10.41
CA ALA A 22 13.24 -0.82 -10.70
C ALA A 22 12.44 -1.85 -9.89
N ALA A 23 12.11 -1.51 -8.63
CA ALA A 23 11.26 -2.37 -7.79
C ALA A 23 9.89 -2.59 -8.42
N ILE A 24 9.28 -1.55 -8.97
CA ILE A 24 7.98 -1.64 -9.64
C ILE A 24 8.04 -2.65 -10.78
N VAL A 25 9.06 -2.58 -11.62
CA VAL A 25 9.21 -3.50 -12.77
C VAL A 25 9.24 -4.95 -12.32
N SER A 26 10.08 -5.27 -11.33
CA SER A 26 10.21 -6.63 -10.81
C SER A 26 8.91 -7.11 -10.14
N LEU A 27 8.30 -6.26 -9.34
CA LEU A 27 7.10 -6.62 -8.58
C LEU A 27 5.86 -6.74 -9.48
N GLN A 28 5.73 -5.90 -10.51
CA GLN A 28 4.67 -6.06 -11.50
C GLN A 28 4.76 -7.40 -12.21
N ARG A 29 5.98 -7.79 -12.56
CA ARG A 29 6.18 -9.07 -13.21
C ARG A 29 5.86 -10.24 -12.29
N ALA A 30 6.24 -10.13 -11.02
CA ALA A 30 5.87 -11.13 -10.01
C ALA A 30 4.35 -11.27 -9.88
N ARG A 31 3.64 -10.14 -9.84
CA ARG A 31 2.18 -10.12 -9.74
C ARG A 31 1.52 -10.74 -10.98
N GLU A 32 2.07 -10.49 -12.17
CA GLU A 32 1.56 -11.08 -13.41
C GLU A 32 1.71 -12.61 -13.41
N LEU A 33 2.83 -13.11 -12.89
CA LEU A 33 3.07 -14.54 -12.82
C LEU A 33 2.22 -15.22 -11.74
N ASP A 34 1.97 -14.54 -10.64
CA ASP A 34 1.19 -15.06 -9.53
C ASP A 34 0.42 -13.91 -8.87
N PRO A 35 -0.84 -13.70 -9.25
CA PRO A 35 -1.63 -12.57 -8.75
C PRO A 35 -2.22 -12.75 -7.36
N GLU A 36 -2.11 -13.95 -6.77
CA GLU A 36 -2.77 -14.25 -5.51
C GLU A 36 -2.08 -13.74 -4.24
N PRO A 37 -0.74 -13.82 -4.10
CA PRO A 37 -0.09 -13.40 -2.85
C PRO A 37 -0.28 -11.93 -2.54
N THR A 38 -0.82 -11.64 -1.35
CA THR A 38 -0.98 -10.26 -0.89
C THR A 38 0.35 -9.58 -0.63
N SER A 39 1.39 -10.34 -0.27
CA SER A 39 2.73 -9.82 -0.04
C SER A 39 3.32 -9.14 -1.28
N ILE A 40 3.08 -9.68 -2.45
CA ILE A 40 3.55 -9.10 -3.71
C ILE A 40 2.82 -7.78 -3.98
N ARG A 41 1.50 -7.77 -3.82
CA ARG A 41 0.69 -6.57 -4.04
C ARG A 41 1.03 -5.48 -3.03
N GLU A 42 1.27 -5.85 -1.78
CA GLU A 42 1.66 -4.91 -0.74
C GLU A 42 3.01 -4.26 -1.04
N ALA A 43 4.00 -5.07 -1.42
CA ALA A 43 5.32 -4.55 -1.81
C ALA A 43 5.22 -3.66 -3.05
N LEU A 44 4.45 -4.07 -4.05
CA LEU A 44 4.22 -3.27 -5.25
C LEU A 44 3.54 -1.94 -4.91
N GLY A 45 2.52 -1.98 -4.06
CA GLY A 45 1.83 -0.78 -3.60
C GLY A 45 2.79 0.20 -2.92
N ARG A 46 3.69 -0.31 -2.07
CA ARG A 46 4.71 0.51 -1.41
C ARG A 46 5.65 1.17 -2.42
N ALA A 47 6.12 0.41 -3.40
CA ALA A 47 7.00 0.94 -4.44
C ALA A 47 6.30 2.02 -5.27
N LEU A 48 5.05 1.76 -5.65
CA LEU A 48 4.23 2.72 -6.39
C LEU A 48 3.98 4.00 -5.59
N PHE A 49 3.71 3.86 -4.30
CA PHE A 49 3.51 5.01 -3.40
C PHE A 49 4.77 5.88 -3.35
N HIS A 50 5.92 5.28 -3.15
CA HIS A 50 7.18 6.02 -3.10
C HIS A 50 7.55 6.66 -4.45
N ALA A 51 7.10 6.07 -5.55
CA ALA A 51 7.27 6.65 -6.89
C ALA A 51 6.19 7.70 -7.20
N ARG A 52 5.33 8.04 -6.24
CA ARG A 52 4.23 9.00 -6.38
C ARG A 52 3.18 8.58 -7.41
N ARG A 53 3.06 7.29 -7.65
CA ARG A 53 2.03 6.72 -8.54
C ARG A 53 0.86 6.26 -7.67
N TYR A 54 0.18 7.25 -7.09
CA TYR A 54 -0.79 7.02 -6.00
C TYR A 54 -2.05 6.27 -6.44
N GLU A 55 -2.54 6.50 -7.64
CA GLU A 55 -3.73 5.78 -8.11
C GLU A 55 -3.44 4.28 -8.28
N GLN A 56 -2.28 3.95 -8.81
CA GLN A 56 -1.86 2.56 -8.93
C GLN A 56 -1.60 1.93 -7.56
N ALA A 57 -0.98 2.68 -6.64
CA ALA A 57 -0.76 2.23 -5.26
C ALA A 57 -2.10 1.93 -4.57
N ARG A 58 -3.06 2.83 -4.71
CA ARG A 58 -4.41 2.66 -4.17
C ARG A 58 -5.01 1.34 -4.64
N ALA A 59 -4.92 1.05 -5.93
CA ALA A 59 -5.50 -0.16 -6.50
C ALA A 59 -4.86 -1.43 -5.90
N GLU A 60 -3.55 -1.44 -5.69
CA GLU A 60 -2.87 -2.59 -5.09
C GLU A 60 -3.26 -2.79 -3.63
N PHE A 61 -3.28 -1.71 -2.84
CA PHE A 61 -3.67 -1.80 -1.43
C PHE A 61 -5.15 -2.16 -1.27
N GLU A 62 -6.01 -1.67 -2.15
CA GLU A 62 -7.43 -2.04 -2.15
C GLU A 62 -7.60 -3.54 -2.38
N ALA A 63 -6.85 -4.11 -3.31
CA ALA A 63 -6.86 -5.56 -3.56
C ALA A 63 -6.39 -6.35 -2.34
N VAL A 64 -5.39 -5.84 -1.60
CA VAL A 64 -4.94 -6.48 -0.35
C VAL A 64 -6.05 -6.43 0.70
N VAL A 65 -6.68 -5.28 0.88
CA VAL A 65 -7.74 -5.09 1.87
C VAL A 65 -8.96 -5.98 1.57
N GLU A 66 -9.29 -6.17 0.32
CA GLU A 66 -10.39 -7.07 -0.07
C GLU A 66 -10.13 -8.51 0.38
N ARG A 67 -8.89 -8.97 0.35
CA ARG A 67 -8.52 -10.32 0.75
C ARG A 67 -8.21 -10.43 2.23
N ALA A 68 -7.71 -9.36 2.83
CA ALA A 68 -7.30 -9.31 4.24
C ALA A 68 -7.85 -8.03 4.90
N PRO A 69 -9.16 -8.00 5.23
CA PRO A 69 -9.79 -6.77 5.73
C PRO A 69 -9.24 -6.24 7.06
N THR A 70 -8.50 -7.06 7.80
CA THR A 70 -7.89 -6.67 9.08
C THR A 70 -6.39 -6.42 8.96
N ASN A 71 -5.86 -6.34 7.75
CA ASN A 71 -4.46 -5.97 7.55
C ASN A 71 -4.33 -4.46 7.78
N ASP A 72 -3.91 -4.10 8.98
CA ASP A 72 -3.82 -2.70 9.40
C ASP A 72 -2.87 -1.87 8.53
N TYR A 73 -1.75 -2.45 8.15
CA TYR A 73 -0.79 -1.75 7.31
C TYR A 73 -1.36 -1.44 5.91
N ALA A 74 -2.05 -2.41 5.30
CA ALA A 74 -2.67 -2.20 4.00
C ALA A 74 -3.78 -1.14 4.07
N LEU A 75 -4.58 -1.17 5.15
CA LEU A 75 -5.61 -0.14 5.40
C LEU A 75 -4.97 1.25 5.53
N PHE A 76 -3.89 1.35 6.28
CA PHE A 76 -3.16 2.60 6.45
C PHE A 76 -2.63 3.11 5.11
N CYS A 77 -1.98 2.25 4.34
CA CYS A 77 -1.41 2.62 3.04
C CYS A 77 -2.48 2.98 2.02
N LEU A 78 -3.63 2.29 2.04
CA LEU A 78 -4.78 2.66 1.22
C LEU A 78 -5.25 4.07 1.55
N GLY A 79 -5.43 4.35 2.83
CA GLY A 79 -5.84 5.67 3.28
C GLY A 79 -4.83 6.75 2.89
N ARG A 80 -3.55 6.49 3.05
CA ARG A 80 -2.49 7.43 2.67
C ARG A 80 -2.49 7.69 1.16
N SER A 81 -2.71 6.66 0.36
CA SER A 81 -2.80 6.82 -1.10
C SER A 81 -3.98 7.70 -1.49
N LEU A 82 -5.13 7.48 -0.84
CA LEU A 82 -6.33 8.29 -1.07
C LEU A 82 -6.11 9.75 -0.66
N GLN A 83 -5.43 9.99 0.47
CA GLN A 83 -5.09 11.35 0.89
C GLN A 83 -4.22 12.06 -0.15
N GLN A 84 -3.22 11.37 -0.69
CA GLN A 84 -2.34 11.94 -1.70
C GLN A 84 -3.09 12.26 -3.01
N LEU A 85 -4.17 11.54 -3.28
CA LEU A 85 -5.04 11.80 -4.43
C LEU A 85 -6.07 12.90 -4.15
N GLY A 86 -6.08 13.46 -2.94
CA GLY A 86 -7.07 14.45 -2.54
C GLY A 86 -8.45 13.88 -2.25
N ARG A 87 -8.56 12.55 -2.17
CA ARG A 87 -9.83 11.85 -1.91
C ARG A 87 -10.00 11.65 -0.41
N HIS A 88 -10.11 12.75 0.31
CA HIS A 88 -10.06 12.77 1.79
C HIS A 88 -11.25 12.07 2.43
N ALA A 89 -12.45 12.23 1.87
CA ALA A 89 -13.65 11.56 2.40
C ALA A 89 -13.51 10.04 2.34
N GLU A 90 -12.98 9.52 1.25
CA GLU A 90 -12.77 8.08 1.08
C GLU A 90 -11.64 7.54 1.97
N ALA A 91 -10.67 8.38 2.31
CA ALA A 91 -9.55 8.01 3.16
C ALA A 91 -9.96 7.81 4.63
N ARG A 92 -11.06 8.42 5.08
CA ARG A 92 -11.48 8.40 6.48
C ARG A 92 -11.67 6.99 7.03
N ARG A 93 -12.38 6.15 6.30
CA ARG A 93 -12.71 4.80 6.78
C ARG A 93 -11.47 3.91 6.92
N PRO A 94 -10.63 3.73 5.90
CA PRO A 94 -9.45 2.87 6.09
C PRO A 94 -8.50 3.38 7.15
N LEU A 95 -8.31 4.68 7.29
CA LEU A 95 -7.44 5.23 8.33
C LEU A 95 -8.01 5.04 9.73
N ALA A 96 -9.32 5.19 9.89
CA ALA A 96 -9.99 4.93 11.16
C ALA A 96 -9.89 3.46 11.56
N LEU A 97 -10.07 2.55 10.60
CA LEU A 97 -9.94 1.11 10.85
C LEU A 97 -8.51 0.73 11.24
N ALA A 98 -7.51 1.27 10.56
CA ALA A 98 -6.11 1.02 10.90
C ALA A 98 -5.82 1.46 12.34
N ALA A 99 -6.25 2.66 12.72
CA ALA A 99 -6.06 3.18 14.07
C ALA A 99 -6.82 2.36 15.11
N CYS A 100 -8.00 1.84 14.79
CA CYS A 100 -8.75 0.95 15.66
C CYS A 100 -8.02 -0.38 15.88
N LEU A 101 -7.45 -0.94 14.83
CA LEU A 101 -6.75 -2.22 14.90
C LEU A 101 -5.42 -2.12 15.65
N ARG A 102 -4.75 -0.98 15.53
CA ARG A 102 -3.45 -0.74 16.18
C ARG A 102 -3.47 0.62 16.86
N PRO A 103 -4.18 0.75 18.00
CA PRO A 103 -4.32 2.04 18.66
C PRO A 103 -3.01 2.61 19.23
N GLU A 104 -2.00 1.77 19.41
CA GLU A 104 -0.67 2.18 19.87
C GLU A 104 0.16 2.88 18.78
N ARG A 105 -0.24 2.76 17.50
CA ARG A 105 0.48 3.38 16.39
C ARG A 105 0.11 4.86 16.29
N GLY A 106 1.07 5.71 16.69
CA GLY A 106 0.89 7.16 16.62
C GLY A 106 0.73 7.72 15.21
N ASP A 107 1.44 7.11 14.24
CA ASP A 107 1.32 7.51 12.84
C ASP A 107 -0.09 7.23 12.30
N TYR A 108 -0.70 6.10 12.66
CA TYR A 108 -2.06 5.78 12.24
C TYR A 108 -3.06 6.82 12.77
N ARG A 109 -2.92 7.19 14.05
CA ARG A 109 -3.79 8.21 14.66
C ARG A 109 -3.61 9.58 14.00
N LEU A 110 -2.37 9.94 13.71
CA LEU A 110 -2.06 11.22 13.08
C LEU A 110 -2.77 11.37 11.73
N TYR A 111 -2.64 10.37 10.87
CA TYR A 111 -3.25 10.44 9.54
C TYR A 111 -4.76 10.26 9.56
N ARG A 112 -5.29 9.49 10.52
CA ARG A 112 -6.72 9.44 10.78
C ARG A 112 -7.26 10.85 11.09
N ASP A 113 -6.60 11.57 11.98
CA ASP A 113 -7.02 12.90 12.41
C ASP A 113 -6.94 13.91 11.26
N ARG A 114 -5.90 13.82 10.44
CA ARG A 114 -5.78 14.66 9.24
C ARG A 114 -6.93 14.40 8.26
N ALA A 115 -7.31 13.15 8.05
CA ALA A 115 -8.42 12.80 7.16
C ALA A 115 -9.74 13.39 7.67
N ARG A 116 -9.96 13.34 8.98
CA ARG A 116 -11.16 13.94 9.60
C ARG A 116 -11.20 15.44 9.39
N ALA A 117 -10.08 16.11 9.54
CA ALA A 117 -10.00 17.56 9.39
C ALA A 117 -10.32 18.00 7.97
N PHE A 118 -9.80 17.29 6.97
CA PHE A 118 -10.01 17.63 5.57
C PHE A 118 -11.41 17.29 5.08
N ALA A 119 -12.02 16.27 5.64
CA ALA A 119 -13.32 15.77 5.17
C ALA A 119 -14.49 16.35 5.93
N ALA A 120 -14.24 17.16 6.96
CA ALA A 120 -15.28 17.77 7.80
C ALA A 120 -16.10 18.83 7.06
#